data_c2ad747c3bc658b954f620089af82349
#
_entry.id   c2ad747c3bc658b954f620089af82349
#
_cell.length_a   1.000
_cell.length_b   1.000
_cell.length_c   1.000
_cell.angle_alpha   90.00
_cell.angle_beta   90.00
_cell.angle_gamma   90.00
#
_symmetry.space_group_name_H-M   'P 1'
#
loop_
_entity.id
_entity.type
_entity.pdbx_description
1 polymer ?
#
loop_
_entity_poly.entity_id
_entity_poly.type
_entity_poly.pdbx_seq_one_letter_code
_entity_poly.pdbx_strand_id
1 'polypeptide(L)'
;MPLRGTGLAIERARLSPKTRPPKKRGQTSQMNTLEEITTDSATPFSLPSLQPHNTRGTILIVEDDRSIRRYLEVILQRAGYCVVVAADGLEAMKAALTAAIDAVVTDAIMPHLNGYELCRFLRHHPKLSGLPVVLLSGFERADAAQDVTDRPDVYLAKPVRPEELTGCLARLLLKAA
;
A
#
# COMPACT_ATOMS: atom_id res chain seq x y z
N MET A 1 3.74 -27.65 -57.61
CA MET A 1 5.20 -27.63 -57.81
C MET A 1 5.82 -26.95 -56.61
N PRO A 2 6.76 -27.64 -55.97
CA PRO A 2 7.23 -27.39 -54.63
C PRO A 2 8.54 -26.62 -54.62
N LEU A 3 9.04 -26.20 -53.43
CA LEU A 3 10.42 -26.42 -53.00
C LEU A 3 10.80 -25.57 -51.78
N ARG A 4 11.22 -26.35 -50.77
CA ARG A 4 12.47 -26.30 -50.01
C ARG A 4 12.61 -25.10 -49.07
N GLY A 5 12.76 -25.26 -47.81
CA GLY A 5 13.54 -26.23 -47.00
C GLY A 5 14.93 -25.71 -46.69
N THR A 6 15.13 -25.26 -45.43
CA THR A 6 16.41 -25.22 -44.67
C THR A 6 15.99 -24.76 -43.28
N GLY A 7 16.14 -25.38 -42.23
CA GLY A 7 17.07 -26.40 -41.69
C GLY A 7 18.36 -25.73 -41.14
N LEU A 8 18.40 -25.32 -39.88
CA LEU A 8 19.64 -25.12 -39.11
C LEU A 8 19.29 -25.08 -37.62
N ALA A 9 19.67 -26.11 -36.98
CA ALA A 9 20.91 -26.34 -36.23
C ALA A 9 20.82 -25.80 -34.80
N ILE A 10 20.54 -26.78 -33.95
CA ILE A 10 20.63 -26.70 -32.48
C ILE A 10 22.11 -26.72 -32.09
N GLU A 11 22.62 -25.67 -31.53
CA GLU A 11 23.95 -25.65 -30.93
C GLU A 11 23.86 -25.83 -29.43
N ARG A 12 24.27 -27.01 -29.01
CA ARG A 12 24.45 -27.39 -27.61
C ARG A 12 25.72 -26.75 -27.06
N ALA A 13 25.59 -25.74 -26.19
CA ALA A 13 26.69 -25.28 -25.40
C ALA A 13 26.90 -26.18 -24.16
N ARG A 14 28.11 -26.66 -24.05
CA ARG A 14 28.62 -27.63 -23.09
C ARG A 14 28.73 -27.05 -21.68
N LEU A 15 28.27 -27.82 -20.71
CA LEU A 15 28.53 -27.66 -19.28
C LEU A 15 30.01 -27.94 -18.98
N SER A 16 30.67 -27.03 -18.27
CA SER A 16 31.99 -27.26 -17.63
C SER A 16 31.79 -27.43 -16.13
N PRO A 17 32.58 -28.32 -15.49
CA PRO A 17 32.32 -28.76 -14.12
C PRO A 17 32.96 -27.85 -13.06
N LYS A 18 32.24 -27.78 -11.93
CA LYS A 18 32.60 -27.09 -10.72
C LYS A 18 33.87 -27.68 -10.07
N THR A 19 34.84 -26.85 -9.79
CA THR A 19 35.96 -27.17 -8.91
C THR A 19 35.65 -26.76 -7.47
N ARG A 20 35.84 -27.69 -6.56
CA ARG A 20 35.64 -27.63 -5.12
C ARG A 20 36.91 -27.15 -4.46
N PRO A 21 36.93 -26.18 -3.51
CA PRO A 21 38.13 -25.83 -2.78
C PRO A 21 38.39 -26.78 -1.58
N PRO A 22 39.63 -26.93 -1.13
CA PRO A 22 40.05 -27.96 -0.21
C PRO A 22 39.79 -27.63 1.27
N LYS A 23 39.56 -28.68 2.05
CA LYS A 23 39.48 -28.69 3.52
C LYS A 23 40.84 -28.42 4.12
N LYS A 24 40.96 -27.47 5.04
CA LYS A 24 42.12 -27.40 5.97
C LYS A 24 41.75 -28.10 7.28
N ARG A 25 42.64 -29.05 7.62
CA ARG A 25 42.70 -29.84 8.84
C ARG A 25 43.31 -29.00 9.98
N GLY A 26 42.86 -29.29 11.16
CA GLY A 26 43.09 -28.79 12.47
C GLY A 26 44.52 -28.53 12.98
N GLN A 27 44.52 -27.79 14.03
CA GLN A 27 45.54 -27.95 15.10
C GLN A 27 44.87 -27.61 16.44
N THR A 28 45.17 -28.52 17.35
CA THR A 28 44.79 -28.58 18.75
C THR A 28 45.69 -27.68 19.62
N SER A 29 45.14 -27.30 20.76
CA SER A 29 45.79 -27.09 22.07
C SER A 29 46.45 -25.75 22.36
N GLN A 30 45.91 -24.98 23.27
CA GLN A 30 46.38 -24.96 24.66
C GLN A 30 45.51 -24.06 25.55
N MET A 31 45.21 -24.58 26.70
CA MET A 31 44.63 -23.87 27.86
C MET A 31 45.60 -22.78 28.33
N ASN A 32 45.07 -21.58 28.64
CA ASN A 32 45.53 -20.88 29.84
C ASN A 32 44.59 -19.74 30.25
N THR A 33 44.27 -19.80 31.54
CA THR A 33 44.19 -18.70 32.51
C THR A 33 43.01 -17.72 32.41
N LEU A 34 42.19 -17.87 33.40
CA LEU A 34 41.18 -16.93 33.90
C LEU A 34 41.82 -15.55 34.15
N GLU A 35 41.39 -14.53 33.42
CA GLU A 35 41.43 -13.15 33.91
C GLU A 35 40.04 -12.57 33.85
N GLU A 36 39.58 -12.17 35.02
CA GLU A 36 38.35 -11.42 35.26
C GLU A 36 38.39 -10.13 34.45
N ILE A 37 37.55 -10.04 33.42
CA ILE A 37 37.22 -8.75 32.80
C ILE A 37 35.91 -8.31 33.41
N THR A 38 36.02 -7.30 34.26
CA THR A 38 34.97 -6.49 34.84
C THR A 38 33.89 -6.18 33.78
N THR A 39 32.66 -6.47 34.16
CA THR A 39 31.42 -6.11 33.45
C THR A 39 31.37 -4.59 33.26
N ASP A 40 31.82 -4.13 32.12
CA ASP A 40 31.43 -2.79 31.65
C ASP A 40 30.03 -2.92 31.03
N SER A 41 29.13 -2.07 31.51
CA SER A 41 27.73 -2.04 31.25
C SER A 41 27.44 -1.92 29.75
N ALA A 42 27.16 -3.06 29.10
CA ALA A 42 26.52 -3.07 27.80
C ALA A 42 25.10 -2.50 27.99
N THR A 43 24.92 -1.25 27.66
CA THR A 43 23.61 -0.65 27.44
C THR A 43 22.86 -1.56 26.48
N PRO A 44 21.72 -2.16 26.85
CA PRO A 44 20.96 -2.93 25.91
C PRO A 44 20.55 -1.97 24.79
N PHE A 45 20.93 -2.31 23.56
CA PHE A 45 20.43 -1.66 22.35
C PHE A 45 18.91 -1.83 22.39
N SER A 46 18.23 -0.86 22.98
CA SER A 46 16.79 -0.78 22.94
C SER A 46 16.41 -0.57 21.49
N LEU A 47 15.92 -1.64 20.86
CA LEU A 47 15.14 -1.48 19.64
C LEU A 47 14.14 -0.35 19.90
N PRO A 48 14.05 0.65 19.01
CA PRO A 48 13.01 1.66 19.16
C PRO A 48 11.69 0.90 19.24
N SER A 49 11.10 0.88 20.43
CA SER A 49 9.76 0.37 20.64
C SER A 49 8.89 1.09 19.61
N LEU A 50 8.33 0.32 18.68
CA LEU A 50 7.22 0.77 17.84
C LEU A 50 6.09 1.10 18.83
N GLN A 51 6.13 2.32 19.36
CA GLN A 51 4.99 2.88 20.05
C GLN A 51 3.83 2.72 19.08
N PRO A 52 2.68 2.22 19.50
CA PRO A 52 1.49 2.32 18.69
C PRO A 52 1.33 3.83 18.48
N HIS A 53 1.77 4.32 17.32
CA HIS A 53 1.47 5.67 16.92
C HIS A 53 -0.04 5.76 17.05
N ASN A 54 -0.51 6.72 17.83
CA ASN A 54 -1.93 7.01 17.98
C ASN A 54 -2.42 7.44 16.60
N THR A 55 -2.68 6.43 15.74
CA THR A 55 -3.07 6.63 14.36
C THR A 55 -4.51 7.09 14.37
N ARG A 56 -4.77 8.19 13.67
CA ARG A 56 -6.12 8.75 13.52
C ARG A 56 -7.07 7.86 12.74
N GLY A 57 -6.59 6.70 12.28
CA GLY A 57 -7.29 5.73 11.46
C GLY A 57 -6.49 5.34 10.22
N THR A 58 -7.01 4.35 9.50
CA THR A 58 -6.43 3.83 8.26
C THR A 58 -7.24 4.30 7.06
N ILE A 59 -6.62 5.02 6.14
CA ILE A 59 -7.25 5.57 4.95
C ILE A 59 -6.82 4.80 3.73
N LEU A 60 -7.78 4.33 2.94
CA LEU A 60 -7.54 3.75 1.62
C LEU A 60 -7.56 4.87 0.58
N ILE A 61 -6.44 5.08 -0.10
CA ILE A 61 -6.33 6.00 -1.25
C ILE A 61 -6.45 5.19 -2.53
N VAL A 62 -7.31 5.65 -3.44
CA VAL A 62 -7.53 5.04 -4.76
C VAL A 62 -7.34 6.11 -5.82
N GLU A 63 -6.26 6.01 -6.58
CA GLU A 63 -5.87 7.00 -7.59
C GLU A 63 -4.95 6.31 -8.61
N ASP A 64 -5.23 6.40 -9.89
CA ASP A 64 -4.43 5.76 -10.94
C ASP A 64 -3.13 6.52 -11.24
N ASP A 65 -3.12 7.86 -11.14
CA ASP A 65 -1.89 8.65 -11.28
C ASP A 65 -0.97 8.46 -10.08
N ARG A 66 0.22 7.93 -10.34
CA ARG A 66 1.23 7.65 -9.31
C ARG A 66 1.66 8.91 -8.55
N SER A 67 1.74 10.06 -9.22
CA SER A 67 2.22 11.30 -8.61
C SER A 67 1.18 11.87 -7.67
N ILE A 68 -0.09 11.87 -8.09
CA ILE A 68 -1.23 12.31 -7.27
C ILE A 68 -1.41 11.34 -6.09
N ARG A 69 -1.36 10.04 -6.33
CA ARG A 69 -1.44 9.03 -5.27
C ARG A 69 -0.35 9.23 -4.22
N ARG A 70 0.90 9.46 -4.64
CA ARG A 70 2.01 9.73 -3.73
C ARG A 70 1.84 11.05 -2.97
N TYR A 71 1.32 12.08 -3.61
CA TYR A 71 1.01 13.36 -2.97
C TYR A 71 -0.02 13.19 -1.85
N LEU A 72 -1.13 12.50 -2.12
CA LEU A 72 -2.17 12.21 -1.13
C LEU A 72 -1.64 11.36 0.02
N GLU A 73 -0.83 10.34 -0.27
CA GLU A 73 -0.20 9.50 0.74
C GLU A 73 0.65 10.33 1.72
N VAL A 74 1.51 11.21 1.20
CA VAL A 74 2.36 12.07 2.03
C VAL A 74 1.54 13.01 2.91
N ILE A 75 0.48 13.61 2.37
CA ILE A 75 -0.42 14.49 3.14
C ILE A 75 -1.03 13.74 4.31
N LEU A 76 -1.61 12.56 4.07
CA LEU A 76 -2.32 11.80 5.08
C LEU A 76 -1.38 11.22 6.13
N GLN A 77 -0.21 10.73 5.73
CA GLN A 77 0.81 10.25 6.67
C GLN A 77 1.29 11.37 7.60
N ARG A 78 1.52 12.59 7.05
CA ARG A 78 1.90 13.76 7.85
C ARG A 78 0.80 14.20 8.82
N ALA A 79 -0.46 13.96 8.47
CA ALA A 79 -1.60 14.22 9.34
C ALA A 79 -1.84 13.13 10.39
N GLY A 80 -1.02 12.07 10.44
CA GLY A 80 -1.08 11.00 11.43
C GLY A 80 -2.00 9.84 11.08
N TYR A 81 -2.39 9.69 9.80
CA TYR A 81 -3.15 8.53 9.33
C TYR A 81 -2.23 7.40 8.87
N CYS A 82 -2.64 6.16 9.08
CA CYS A 82 -2.13 5.03 8.31
C CYS A 82 -2.72 5.09 6.90
N VAL A 83 -1.93 4.72 5.89
CA VAL A 83 -2.37 4.80 4.49
C VAL A 83 -2.19 3.45 3.82
N VAL A 84 -3.25 2.97 3.18
CA VAL A 84 -3.26 1.88 2.21
C VAL A 84 -3.49 2.51 0.84
N VAL A 85 -2.76 2.08 -0.18
CA VAL A 85 -2.89 2.64 -1.52
C VAL A 85 -3.37 1.57 -2.50
N ALA A 86 -4.20 1.98 -3.45
CA ALA A 86 -4.64 1.18 -4.58
C ALA A 86 -4.50 2.00 -5.86
N ALA A 87 -4.09 1.36 -6.94
CA ALA A 87 -3.88 2.00 -8.24
C ALA A 87 -5.12 1.93 -9.14
N ASP A 88 -6.11 1.13 -8.77
CA ASP A 88 -7.37 0.99 -9.47
C ASP A 88 -8.50 0.54 -8.53
N GLY A 89 -9.72 0.54 -9.05
CA GLY A 89 -10.90 0.17 -8.26
C GLY A 89 -10.95 -1.29 -7.85
N LEU A 90 -10.36 -2.22 -8.61
CA LEU A 90 -10.33 -3.65 -8.26
C LEU A 90 -9.36 -3.91 -7.11
N GLU A 91 -8.19 -3.28 -7.14
CA GLU A 91 -7.24 -3.32 -6.03
C GLU A 91 -7.87 -2.70 -4.77
N ALA A 92 -8.60 -1.59 -4.93
CA ALA A 92 -9.33 -0.94 -3.84
C ALA A 92 -10.40 -1.83 -3.22
N MET A 93 -11.21 -2.52 -4.02
CA MET A 93 -12.23 -3.48 -3.53
C MET A 93 -11.57 -4.59 -2.71
N LYS A 94 -10.46 -5.16 -3.19
CA LYS A 94 -9.71 -6.19 -2.48
C LYS A 94 -9.16 -5.65 -1.15
N ALA A 95 -8.56 -4.47 -1.15
CA ALA A 95 -8.03 -3.84 0.05
C ALA A 95 -9.14 -3.58 1.08
N ALA A 96 -10.29 -3.03 0.67
CA ALA A 96 -11.43 -2.76 1.54
C ALA A 96 -12.02 -4.03 2.18
N LEU A 97 -11.94 -5.18 1.49
CA LEU A 97 -12.43 -6.47 2.01
C LEU A 97 -11.45 -7.17 2.97
N THR A 98 -10.14 -6.88 2.87
CA THR A 98 -9.10 -7.64 3.56
C THR A 98 -8.37 -6.87 4.64
N ALA A 99 -8.40 -5.54 4.59
CA ALA A 99 -7.75 -4.67 5.57
C ALA A 99 -8.79 -3.95 6.44
N ALA A 100 -8.38 -3.53 7.63
CA ALA A 100 -9.17 -2.64 8.48
C ALA A 100 -9.02 -1.21 7.94
N ILE A 101 -10.02 -0.75 7.20
CA ILE A 101 -10.09 0.59 6.60
C ILE A 101 -11.14 1.41 7.34
N ASP A 102 -10.81 2.64 7.70
CA ASP A 102 -11.69 3.55 8.41
C ASP A 102 -12.34 4.59 7.47
N ALA A 103 -11.71 4.93 6.34
CA ALA A 103 -12.31 5.74 5.29
C ALA A 103 -11.63 5.51 3.94
N VAL A 104 -12.32 5.85 2.85
CA VAL A 104 -11.83 5.77 1.48
C VAL A 104 -11.72 7.17 0.88
N VAL A 105 -10.62 7.45 0.20
CA VAL A 105 -10.41 8.63 -0.66
C VAL A 105 -10.16 8.11 -2.06
N THR A 106 -11.04 8.40 -3.00
CA THR A 106 -10.96 7.88 -4.37
C THR A 106 -11.07 8.96 -5.41
N ASP A 107 -10.29 8.84 -6.50
CA ASP A 107 -10.57 9.63 -7.70
C ASP A 107 -11.92 9.23 -8.30
N ALA A 108 -12.62 10.20 -8.86
CA ALA A 108 -13.88 9.97 -9.57
C ALA A 108 -13.67 9.24 -10.89
N ILE A 109 -12.58 9.55 -11.61
CA ILE A 109 -12.32 9.07 -12.96
C ILE A 109 -11.03 8.25 -12.99
N MET A 110 -11.18 6.95 -13.11
CA MET A 110 -10.09 6.00 -13.25
C MET A 110 -10.41 4.99 -14.35
N PRO A 111 -9.39 4.37 -14.98
CA PRO A 111 -9.61 3.28 -15.91
C PRO A 111 -10.29 2.07 -15.25
N HIS A 112 -11.04 1.31 -16.04
CA HIS A 112 -11.73 0.06 -15.68
C HIS A 112 -12.88 0.25 -14.69
N LEU A 113 -12.61 0.53 -13.44
CA LEU A 113 -13.60 0.74 -12.39
C LEU A 113 -13.36 2.11 -11.76
N ASN A 114 -14.28 3.03 -12.03
CA ASN A 114 -14.20 4.41 -11.57
C ASN A 114 -14.64 4.58 -10.09
N GLY A 115 -14.41 5.76 -9.52
CA GLY A 115 -14.70 6.04 -8.11
C GLY A 115 -16.19 5.96 -7.75
N TYR A 116 -17.09 6.23 -8.70
CA TYR A 116 -18.54 6.09 -8.49
C TYR A 116 -18.96 4.63 -8.40
N GLU A 117 -18.40 3.79 -9.27
CA GLU A 117 -18.65 2.34 -9.25
C GLU A 117 -18.08 1.70 -7.99
N LEU A 118 -16.89 2.14 -7.55
CA LEU A 118 -16.32 1.73 -6.27
C LEU A 118 -17.25 2.14 -5.12
N CYS A 119 -17.73 3.38 -5.09
CA CYS A 119 -18.63 3.86 -4.06
C CYS A 119 -19.91 3.02 -4.01
N ARG A 120 -20.53 2.74 -5.17
CA ARG A 120 -21.69 1.87 -5.28
C ARG A 120 -21.44 0.47 -4.73
N PHE A 121 -20.29 -0.13 -5.08
CA PHE A 121 -19.89 -1.42 -4.51
C PHE A 121 -19.81 -1.37 -2.98
N LEU A 122 -19.13 -0.36 -2.42
CA LEU A 122 -18.99 -0.20 -0.96
C LEU A 122 -20.37 -0.08 -0.30
N ARG A 123 -21.28 0.72 -0.85
CA ARG A 123 -22.63 0.93 -0.30
C ARG A 123 -23.49 -0.32 -0.30
N HIS A 124 -23.37 -1.17 -1.33
CA HIS A 124 -24.13 -2.42 -1.43
C HIS A 124 -23.49 -3.59 -0.68
N HIS A 125 -22.25 -3.46 -0.21
CA HIS A 125 -21.60 -4.54 0.53
C HIS A 125 -21.94 -4.49 2.02
N PRO A 126 -22.46 -5.59 2.64
CA PRO A 126 -23.03 -5.57 3.99
C PRO A 126 -22.07 -5.08 5.08
N LYS A 127 -20.76 -5.32 4.91
CA LYS A 127 -19.72 -4.93 5.89
C LYS A 127 -19.09 -3.55 5.61
N LEU A 128 -19.31 -2.98 4.43
CA LEU A 128 -18.61 -1.77 3.97
C LEU A 128 -19.58 -0.59 3.74
N SER A 129 -20.89 -0.82 3.84
CA SER A 129 -21.91 0.20 3.53
C SER A 129 -21.81 1.47 4.39
N GLY A 130 -21.31 1.34 5.63
CA GLY A 130 -21.08 2.46 6.53
C GLY A 130 -19.69 3.11 6.40
N LEU A 131 -18.82 2.60 5.51
CA LEU A 131 -17.46 3.13 5.36
C LEU A 131 -17.51 4.54 4.73
N PRO A 132 -16.94 5.58 5.38
CA PRO A 132 -16.91 6.92 4.84
C PRO A 132 -16.14 6.99 3.52
N VAL A 133 -16.70 7.66 2.52
CA VAL A 133 -16.12 7.82 1.17
C VAL A 133 -15.99 9.29 0.81
N VAL A 134 -14.78 9.72 0.51
CA VAL A 134 -14.45 11.03 -0.08
C VAL A 134 -14.13 10.82 -1.55
N LEU A 135 -14.88 11.45 -2.43
CA LEU A 135 -14.67 11.40 -3.88
C LEU A 135 -13.96 12.67 -4.34
N LEU A 136 -12.84 12.50 -5.03
CA LEU A 136 -12.07 13.59 -5.63
C LEU A 136 -12.50 13.78 -7.09
N SER A 137 -12.94 14.97 -7.48
CA SER A 137 -13.42 15.24 -8.83
C SER A 137 -12.81 16.50 -9.42
N GLY A 138 -12.46 16.46 -10.71
CA GLY A 138 -12.01 17.62 -11.47
C GLY A 138 -13.15 18.56 -11.92
N PHE A 139 -14.40 18.15 -11.75
CA PHE A 139 -15.59 18.93 -12.14
C PHE A 139 -16.43 19.24 -10.91
N GLU A 140 -16.89 20.50 -10.82
CA GLU A 140 -17.90 20.86 -9.83
C GLU A 140 -19.20 20.12 -10.14
N ARG A 141 -19.59 19.20 -9.23
CA ARG A 141 -20.77 18.34 -9.31
C ARG A 141 -20.77 17.33 -10.46
N ALA A 142 -20.44 16.13 -10.14
CA ALA A 142 -20.87 15.02 -10.95
C ALA A 142 -22.27 14.58 -10.50
N ASP A 143 -23.29 14.91 -11.28
CA ASP A 143 -24.65 14.36 -11.18
C ASP A 143 -24.70 12.87 -11.56
N ALA A 144 -23.56 12.18 -11.48
CA ALA A 144 -23.39 10.80 -11.94
C ALA A 144 -23.97 9.74 -10.98
N ALA A 145 -24.22 10.07 -9.73
CA ALA A 145 -24.93 9.15 -8.82
C ALA A 145 -26.43 9.35 -8.97
N GLN A 146 -27.06 8.50 -9.78
CA GLN A 146 -28.50 8.52 -10.04
C GLN A 146 -29.31 8.13 -8.79
N ASP A 147 -28.72 7.38 -7.86
CA ASP A 147 -29.37 6.98 -6.61
C ASP A 147 -28.69 7.66 -5.40
N VAL A 148 -29.50 8.15 -4.48
CA VAL A 148 -29.05 8.82 -3.25
C VAL A 148 -28.24 7.85 -2.37
N THR A 149 -28.56 6.56 -2.43
CA THR A 149 -27.90 5.51 -1.63
C THR A 149 -26.48 5.20 -2.09
N ASP A 150 -26.14 5.51 -3.35
CA ASP A 150 -24.85 5.20 -3.97
C ASP A 150 -23.82 6.33 -3.83
N ARG A 151 -24.21 7.42 -3.16
CA ARG A 151 -23.38 8.63 -3.08
C ARG A 151 -22.20 8.49 -2.11
N PRO A 152 -21.06 9.15 -2.42
CA PRO A 152 -20.02 9.37 -1.44
C PRO A 152 -20.51 10.33 -0.34
N ASP A 153 -19.88 10.30 0.82
CA ASP A 153 -20.23 11.20 1.92
C ASP A 153 -19.80 12.64 1.64
N VAL A 154 -18.70 12.81 0.91
CA VAL A 154 -18.16 14.13 0.54
C VAL A 154 -17.56 14.10 -0.86
N TYR A 155 -17.77 15.20 -1.58
CA TYR A 155 -17.06 15.53 -2.81
C TYR A 155 -16.03 16.61 -2.54
N LEU A 156 -14.79 16.43 -3.00
CA LEU A 156 -13.75 17.45 -2.99
C LEU A 156 -13.28 17.72 -4.42
N ALA A 157 -13.14 19.00 -4.75
CA ALA A 157 -12.66 19.42 -6.07
C ALA A 157 -11.13 19.23 -6.17
N LYS A 158 -10.64 18.74 -7.30
CA LYS A 158 -9.23 18.76 -7.66
C LYS A 158 -8.83 20.16 -8.22
N PRO A 159 -7.69 20.73 -7.84
CA PRO A 159 -6.63 20.17 -7.00
C PRO A 159 -6.97 20.20 -5.50
N VAL A 160 -6.77 19.07 -4.83
CA VAL A 160 -7.10 18.90 -3.42
C VAL A 160 -6.07 19.61 -2.53
N ARG A 161 -6.54 20.45 -1.61
CA ARG A 161 -5.69 21.08 -0.61
C ARG A 161 -5.53 20.20 0.63
N PRO A 162 -4.32 20.13 1.23
CA PRO A 162 -4.06 19.29 2.40
C PRO A 162 -5.03 19.52 3.54
N GLU A 163 -5.30 20.79 3.87
CA GLU A 163 -6.14 21.20 5.00
C GLU A 163 -7.61 20.80 4.78
N GLU A 164 -8.06 20.88 3.54
CA GLU A 164 -9.42 20.52 3.15
C GLU A 164 -9.64 19.02 3.28
N LEU A 165 -8.73 18.19 2.75
CA LEU A 165 -8.79 16.75 2.82
C LEU A 165 -8.73 16.25 4.27
N THR A 166 -7.73 16.72 5.03
CA THR A 166 -7.52 16.26 6.41
C THR A 166 -8.65 16.72 7.34
N GLY A 167 -9.16 17.95 7.17
CA GLY A 167 -10.30 18.46 7.90
C GLY A 167 -11.60 17.72 7.59
N CYS A 168 -11.80 17.33 6.33
CA CYS A 168 -12.93 16.50 5.89
C CYS A 168 -12.88 15.11 6.57
N LEU A 169 -11.76 14.41 6.46
CA LEU A 169 -11.58 13.08 7.06
C LEU A 169 -11.73 13.09 8.57
N ALA A 170 -11.18 14.11 9.26
CA ALA A 170 -11.35 14.23 10.71
C ALA A 170 -12.82 14.33 11.12
N ARG A 171 -13.65 15.08 10.37
CA ARG A 171 -15.09 15.17 10.62
C ARG A 171 -15.85 13.88 10.35
N LEU A 172 -15.48 13.17 9.27
CA LEU A 172 -16.14 11.92 8.90
C LEU A 172 -15.86 10.83 9.93
N LEU A 173 -14.60 10.68 10.34
CA LEU A 173 -14.19 9.65 11.31
C LEU A 173 -14.77 9.90 12.72
N LEU A 174 -14.95 11.16 13.11
CA LEU A 174 -15.62 11.49 14.38
C LEU A 174 -17.12 11.12 14.39
N LYS A 175 -17.77 11.05 13.22
CA LYS A 175 -19.19 10.66 13.12
C LYS A 175 -19.37 9.14 13.04
N ALA A 176 -18.34 8.42 12.61
CA ALA A 176 -18.38 6.97 12.43
C ALA A 176 -17.96 6.19 13.70
N ALA A 177 -17.34 6.86 14.68
CA ALA A 177 -16.95 6.32 15.99
C ALA A 177 -18.11 6.40 17.00
#